data_28f2a0553e626363f57a6460ef01af3b
#
_entry.id   28f2a0553e626363f57a6460ef01af3b
#
_cell.length_a   1.000
_cell.length_b   1.000
_cell.length_c   1.000
_cell.angle_alpha   90.00
_cell.angle_beta   90.00
_cell.angle_gamma   90.00
#
_symmetry.space_group_name_H-M   'P 1'
#
loop_
_entity.id
_entity.type
_entity.pdbx_description
1 polymer ?
#
loop_
_entity_poly.entity_id
_entity_poly.type
_entity_poly.pdbx_seq_one_letter_code
_entity_poly.pdbx_strand_id
1 'polypeptide(L)'
;MDLMNKFTIILPVFNDWESLEILLQEIELVVKKSSYSCSIIIINDNSSENNIYNLNKNNFFKNIRILNLKKNVGSQKAIATALKYIDQNNSNFSDKYIIMDSDGEDDPNKILDIIDLIESKKNINLITMSRTIRKESVLFSIFYEFHLFLTFLITFNYIRFGNFSFISLEAIKKITQKEELWLAYSATISKYLKNKEKILAPRKNRIKGKSKMSYLDLIKHSFNIQKVYLKNIFFAYSLYLFFAFFISKSLMLALIMIFLLHFFILNKFTSGNKNLSLKNCLNNIES
;
A
#
# COMPACT_ATOMS: atom_id res chain seq x y z
N MET A 1 26.19 -16.97 -4.97
CA MET A 1 24.74 -17.20 -5.21
C MET A 1 24.20 -15.91 -5.79
N ASP A 2 23.89 -15.90 -7.09
CA ASP A 2 23.60 -14.68 -7.83
C ASP A 2 22.43 -13.90 -7.25
N LEU A 3 22.65 -12.62 -6.93
CA LEU A 3 21.64 -11.65 -6.52
C LEU A 3 20.57 -11.42 -7.63
N MET A 4 20.86 -11.81 -8.85
CA MET A 4 19.99 -11.59 -10.02
C MET A 4 18.63 -12.31 -9.92
N ASN A 5 18.57 -13.50 -9.29
CA ASN A 5 17.36 -14.33 -9.23
C ASN A 5 16.79 -14.38 -7.81
N LYS A 6 16.71 -13.24 -7.12
CA LYS A 6 16.17 -13.16 -5.76
C LYS A 6 15.16 -12.03 -5.66
N PHE A 7 14.05 -12.29 -4.98
CA PHE A 7 13.11 -11.26 -4.56
C PHE A 7 12.73 -11.40 -3.09
N THR A 8 12.18 -10.35 -2.52
CA THR A 8 11.72 -10.32 -1.14
C THR A 8 10.25 -9.93 -1.09
N ILE A 9 9.42 -10.71 -0.40
CA ILE A 9 8.01 -10.39 -0.17
C ILE A 9 7.87 -9.71 1.19
N ILE A 10 7.11 -8.63 1.23
CA ILE A 10 6.79 -7.83 2.42
C ILE A 10 5.33 -8.06 2.77
N LEU A 11 5.06 -8.54 3.99
CA LEU A 11 3.75 -8.96 4.47
C LEU A 11 3.43 -8.24 5.79
N PRO A 12 2.59 -7.18 5.80
CA PRO A 12 2.08 -6.60 7.03
C PRO A 12 1.06 -7.57 7.66
N VAL A 13 1.18 -7.82 8.96
CA VAL A 13 0.27 -8.70 9.70
C VAL A 13 -0.24 -8.03 10.97
N PHE A 14 -1.54 -8.17 11.25
CA PHE A 14 -2.16 -7.80 12.51
C PHE A 14 -3.24 -8.79 12.89
N ASN A 15 -2.94 -9.66 13.87
CA ASN A 15 -3.85 -10.73 14.35
C ASN A 15 -4.40 -11.62 13.22
N ASP A 16 -3.59 -11.94 12.20
CA ASP A 16 -3.98 -12.69 11.00
C ASP A 16 -2.96 -13.81 10.70
N TRP A 17 -2.35 -14.35 11.75
CA TRP A 17 -1.27 -15.34 11.65
C TRP A 17 -1.67 -16.63 10.94
N GLU A 18 -2.89 -17.11 11.18
CA GLU A 18 -3.40 -18.32 10.50
C GLU A 18 -3.55 -18.13 8.98
N SER A 19 -4.05 -16.96 8.57
CA SER A 19 -4.15 -16.62 7.15
C SER A 19 -2.75 -16.48 6.54
N LEU A 20 -1.82 -15.88 7.27
CA LEU A 20 -0.42 -15.73 6.86
C LEU A 20 0.25 -17.09 6.65
N GLU A 21 0.05 -18.06 7.56
CA GLU A 21 0.62 -19.40 7.45
C GLU A 21 0.17 -20.11 6.16
N ILE A 22 -1.13 -20.06 5.86
CA ILE A 22 -1.70 -20.63 4.64
C ILE A 22 -1.16 -19.89 3.40
N LEU A 23 -1.11 -18.56 3.45
CA LEU A 23 -0.58 -17.73 2.36
C LEU A 23 0.90 -18.08 2.07
N LEU A 24 1.71 -18.30 3.09
CA LEU A 24 3.12 -18.69 2.92
C LEU A 24 3.25 -20.05 2.22
N GLN A 25 2.36 -21.00 2.51
CA GLN A 25 2.31 -22.28 1.80
C GLN A 25 1.94 -22.10 0.32
N GLU A 26 0.94 -21.24 0.03
CA GLU A 26 0.58 -20.92 -1.36
C GLU A 26 1.74 -20.24 -2.10
N ILE A 27 2.43 -19.29 -1.46
CA ILE A 27 3.62 -18.60 -2.02
C ILE A 27 4.74 -19.62 -2.30
N GLU A 28 4.99 -20.54 -1.37
CA GLU A 28 5.99 -21.60 -1.57
C GLU A 28 5.71 -22.41 -2.83
N LEU A 29 4.46 -22.84 -3.01
CA LEU A 29 4.06 -23.63 -4.19
C LEU A 29 4.24 -22.84 -5.50
N VAL A 30 4.03 -21.56 -5.47
CA VAL A 30 4.21 -20.67 -6.63
C VAL A 30 5.68 -20.45 -6.92
N VAL A 31 6.47 -20.12 -5.89
CA VAL A 31 7.91 -19.84 -6.04
C VAL A 31 8.68 -21.07 -6.52
N LYS A 32 8.30 -22.27 -6.10
CA LYS A 32 8.89 -23.55 -6.59
C LYS A 32 8.76 -23.74 -8.12
N LYS A 33 7.80 -23.05 -8.76
CA LYS A 33 7.63 -23.09 -10.24
C LYS A 33 8.55 -22.12 -10.97
N SER A 34 9.27 -21.25 -10.25
CA SER A 34 10.19 -20.26 -10.81
C SER A 34 11.65 -20.63 -10.51
N SER A 35 12.57 -20.02 -11.24
CA SER A 35 14.02 -20.09 -10.95
C SER A 35 14.47 -19.13 -9.84
N TYR A 36 13.55 -18.39 -9.24
CA TYR A 36 13.85 -17.36 -8.24
C TYR A 36 13.89 -17.92 -6.82
N SER A 37 14.81 -17.41 -6.02
CA SER A 37 14.78 -17.57 -4.57
C SER A 37 13.97 -16.46 -3.92
N CYS A 38 13.22 -16.79 -2.86
CA CYS A 38 12.37 -15.86 -2.15
C CYS A 38 12.81 -15.69 -0.69
N SER A 39 12.87 -14.45 -0.24
CA SER A 39 12.97 -14.08 1.18
C SER A 39 11.67 -13.41 1.62
N ILE A 40 11.36 -13.50 2.91
CA ILE A 40 10.13 -12.94 3.47
C ILE A 40 10.48 -11.91 4.56
N ILE A 41 9.83 -10.75 4.53
CA ILE A 41 9.81 -9.77 5.62
C ILE A 41 8.38 -9.66 6.11
N ILE A 42 8.13 -10.07 7.34
CA ILE A 42 6.85 -9.94 8.01
C ILE A 42 6.92 -8.72 8.92
N ILE A 43 5.94 -7.83 8.82
CA ILE A 43 5.80 -6.71 9.74
C ILE A 43 4.63 -6.99 10.66
N ASN A 44 4.93 -7.39 11.88
CA ASN A 44 3.94 -7.58 12.92
C ASN A 44 3.52 -6.21 13.49
N ASP A 45 2.34 -5.76 13.13
CA ASP A 45 1.79 -4.46 13.53
C ASP A 45 1.21 -4.51 14.96
N ASN A 46 2.01 -5.02 15.92
CA ASN A 46 1.64 -5.18 17.32
C ASN A 46 0.42 -6.10 17.51
N SER A 47 0.50 -7.32 16.96
CA SER A 47 -0.55 -8.33 17.19
C SER A 47 -0.61 -8.73 18.67
N SER A 48 -1.82 -8.92 19.18
CA SER A 48 -2.06 -9.42 20.55
C SER A 48 -1.75 -10.92 20.68
N GLU A 49 -1.82 -11.66 19.58
CA GLU A 49 -1.50 -13.09 19.51
C GLU A 49 -0.18 -13.27 18.77
N ASN A 50 0.81 -13.89 19.42
CA ASN A 50 2.09 -14.22 18.82
C ASN A 50 2.13 -15.71 18.46
N ASN A 51 1.56 -16.07 17.32
CA ASN A 51 1.63 -17.43 16.77
C ASN A 51 2.87 -17.66 15.87
N ILE A 52 3.99 -17.04 16.21
CA ILE A 52 5.27 -17.12 15.48
C ILE A 52 5.82 -18.54 15.42
N TYR A 53 5.44 -19.41 16.36
CA TYR A 53 5.98 -20.76 16.51
C TYR A 53 5.77 -21.66 15.28
N ASN A 54 4.69 -21.46 14.51
CA ASN A 54 4.42 -22.29 13.35
C ASN A 54 5.23 -21.88 12.10
N LEU A 55 5.66 -20.62 12.02
CA LEU A 55 6.45 -20.13 10.89
C LEU A 55 7.85 -20.74 10.81
N ASN A 56 8.42 -21.11 11.96
CA ASN A 56 9.74 -21.77 12.05
C ASN A 56 9.76 -23.20 11.49
N LYS A 57 8.59 -23.80 11.24
CA LYS A 57 8.47 -25.12 10.59
C LYS A 57 8.59 -25.07 9.06
N ASN A 58 8.52 -23.87 8.48
CA ASN A 58 8.65 -23.71 7.04
C ASN A 58 10.12 -23.63 6.64
N ASN A 59 10.68 -24.79 6.24
CA ASN A 59 12.09 -24.92 5.83
C ASN A 59 12.37 -24.38 4.40
N PHE A 60 11.35 -23.98 3.65
CA PHE A 60 11.52 -23.52 2.27
C PHE A 60 12.10 -22.11 2.19
N PHE A 61 11.57 -21.19 2.98
CA PHE A 61 12.06 -19.82 3.00
C PHE A 61 13.32 -19.72 3.86
N LYS A 62 14.49 -19.73 3.24
CA LYS A 62 15.78 -19.66 3.93
C LYS A 62 15.96 -18.41 4.80
N ASN A 63 15.24 -17.34 4.48
CA ASN A 63 15.32 -16.06 5.17
C ASN A 63 13.92 -15.48 5.42
N ILE A 64 13.35 -15.79 6.59
CA ILE A 64 12.18 -15.08 7.13
C ILE A 64 12.68 -14.11 8.18
N ARG A 65 12.35 -12.83 8.01
CA ARG A 65 12.61 -11.79 9.02
C ARG A 65 11.31 -11.22 9.53
N ILE A 66 11.16 -11.17 10.84
CA ILE A 66 9.98 -10.57 11.48
C ILE A 66 10.42 -9.25 12.12
N LEU A 67 9.72 -8.18 11.78
CA LEU A 67 9.85 -6.86 12.40
C LEU A 67 8.63 -6.65 13.30
N ASN A 68 8.83 -6.76 14.61
CA ASN A 68 7.77 -6.51 15.58
C ASN A 68 7.65 -5.01 15.86
N LEU A 69 6.47 -4.45 15.72
CA LEU A 69 6.20 -3.06 16.07
C LEU A 69 5.70 -2.96 17.52
N LYS A 70 6.22 -1.99 18.27
CA LYS A 70 5.82 -1.69 19.66
C LYS A 70 4.38 -1.19 19.77
N LYS A 71 3.85 -0.60 18.69
CA LYS A 71 2.49 -0.03 18.63
C LYS A 71 1.86 -0.33 17.28
N ASN A 72 0.58 -0.66 17.28
CA ASN A 72 -0.20 -0.75 16.05
C ASN A 72 -0.30 0.62 15.37
N VAL A 73 0.06 0.66 14.09
CA VAL A 73 0.07 1.87 13.27
C VAL A 73 -0.80 1.76 12.02
N GLY A 74 -1.32 0.56 11.74
CA GLY A 74 -2.09 0.22 10.55
C GLY A 74 -1.22 -0.16 9.35
N SER A 75 -1.76 -0.97 8.43
CA SER A 75 -1.02 -1.61 7.33
C SER A 75 -0.19 -0.64 6.49
N GLN A 76 -0.72 0.56 6.17
CA GLN A 76 -0.02 1.55 5.35
C GLN A 76 1.29 2.02 6.01
N LYS A 77 1.26 2.28 7.31
CA LYS A 77 2.42 2.73 8.07
C LYS A 77 3.36 1.57 8.40
N ALA A 78 2.83 0.36 8.61
CA ALA A 78 3.63 -0.85 8.74
C ALA A 78 4.45 -1.09 7.47
N ILE A 79 3.85 -1.01 6.27
CA ILE A 79 4.55 -1.06 4.98
C ILE A 79 5.60 0.05 4.90
N ALA A 80 5.25 1.30 5.23
CA ALA A 80 6.19 2.42 5.20
C ALA A 80 7.41 2.19 6.11
N THR A 81 7.18 1.60 7.30
CA THR A 81 8.26 1.23 8.25
C THR A 81 9.17 0.16 7.65
N ALA A 82 8.60 -0.90 7.03
CA ALA A 82 9.39 -1.93 6.36
C ALA A 82 10.24 -1.37 5.22
N LEU A 83 9.66 -0.51 4.38
CA LEU A 83 10.39 0.11 3.27
C LEU A 83 11.52 1.02 3.78
N LYS A 84 11.28 1.75 4.87
CA LYS A 84 12.33 2.56 5.51
C LYS A 84 13.43 1.71 6.14
N TYR A 85 13.06 0.57 6.73
CA TYR A 85 14.02 -0.41 7.25
C TYR A 85 14.91 -0.98 6.12
N ILE A 86 14.31 -1.34 4.99
CA ILE A 86 15.02 -1.83 3.80
C ILE A 86 15.99 -0.77 3.26
N ASP A 87 15.54 0.49 3.14
CA ASP A 87 16.36 1.62 2.67
C ASP A 87 17.63 1.79 3.50
N GLN A 88 17.55 1.58 4.82
CA GLN A 88 18.70 1.70 5.73
C GLN A 88 19.58 0.44 5.80
N ASN A 89 19.03 -0.75 5.47
CA ASN A 89 19.71 -2.04 5.62
C ASN A 89 19.83 -2.81 4.30
N ASN A 90 19.92 -2.11 3.18
CA ASN A 90 19.76 -2.65 1.83
C ASN A 90 20.79 -3.73 1.41
N SER A 91 21.96 -3.81 2.07
CA SER A 91 23.03 -4.77 1.74
C SER A 91 22.64 -6.24 2.00
N ASN A 92 21.56 -6.50 2.73
CA ASN A 92 21.18 -7.85 3.20
C ASN A 92 19.96 -8.43 2.44
N PHE A 93 19.38 -7.68 1.50
CA PHE A 93 18.14 -8.07 0.82
C PHE A 93 18.33 -8.20 -0.69
N SER A 94 17.24 -8.30 -1.43
CA SER A 94 17.21 -8.30 -2.89
C SER A 94 17.06 -6.89 -3.46
N ASP A 95 17.16 -6.74 -4.79
CA ASP A 95 16.82 -5.50 -5.49
C ASP A 95 15.34 -5.45 -5.91
N LYS A 96 14.61 -6.54 -5.69
CA LYS A 96 13.24 -6.77 -6.14
C LYS A 96 12.35 -7.06 -4.93
N TYR A 97 11.28 -6.27 -4.76
CA TYR A 97 10.38 -6.39 -3.62
C TYR A 97 8.93 -6.50 -4.08
N ILE A 98 8.18 -7.37 -3.43
CA ILE A 98 6.75 -7.55 -3.66
C ILE A 98 6.04 -7.27 -2.33
N ILE A 99 5.08 -6.36 -2.33
CA ILE A 99 4.23 -6.09 -1.17
C ILE A 99 2.91 -6.82 -1.39
N MET A 100 2.44 -7.58 -0.41
CA MET A 100 1.15 -8.27 -0.41
C MET A 100 0.49 -8.14 0.96
N ASP A 101 -0.84 -8.14 1.00
CA ASP A 101 -1.58 -8.25 2.26
C ASP A 101 -1.54 -9.71 2.77
N SER A 102 -1.53 -9.91 4.10
CA SER A 102 -1.39 -11.23 4.72
C SER A 102 -2.69 -12.03 4.82
N ASP A 103 -3.81 -11.48 4.36
CA ASP A 103 -5.15 -12.05 4.51
C ASP A 103 -5.56 -13.03 3.40
N GLY A 104 -4.71 -13.21 2.39
CA GLY A 104 -4.91 -14.11 1.25
C GLY A 104 -5.86 -13.58 0.17
N GLU A 105 -6.30 -12.32 0.25
CA GLU A 105 -7.10 -11.73 -0.82
C GLU A 105 -6.28 -11.40 -2.07
N ASP A 106 -4.96 -11.23 -1.94
CA ASP A 106 -4.03 -11.09 -3.05
C ASP A 106 -3.62 -12.48 -3.57
N ASP A 107 -3.71 -12.72 -4.88
CA ASP A 107 -3.43 -14.03 -5.48
C ASP A 107 -1.91 -14.25 -5.67
N PRO A 108 -1.27 -15.22 -4.95
CA PRO A 108 0.15 -15.49 -5.08
C PRO A 108 0.57 -15.92 -6.51
N ASN A 109 -0.31 -16.47 -7.33
CA ASN A 109 0.03 -16.84 -8.71
C ASN A 109 0.46 -15.63 -9.55
N LYS A 110 0.03 -14.41 -9.16
CA LYS A 110 0.45 -13.18 -9.80
C LYS A 110 1.94 -12.82 -9.58
N ILE A 111 2.61 -13.51 -8.68
CA ILE A 111 4.08 -13.41 -8.53
C ILE A 111 4.77 -13.88 -9.80
N LEU A 112 4.27 -14.94 -10.48
CA LEU A 112 4.83 -15.39 -11.75
C LEU A 112 4.64 -14.33 -12.84
N ASP A 113 3.47 -13.74 -12.95
CA ASP A 113 3.21 -12.65 -13.91
C ASP A 113 4.15 -11.43 -13.66
N ILE A 114 4.47 -11.14 -12.39
CA ILE A 114 5.45 -10.12 -12.05
C ILE A 114 6.84 -10.50 -12.53
N ILE A 115 7.27 -11.75 -12.27
CA ILE A 115 8.59 -12.26 -12.68
C ILE A 115 8.73 -12.18 -14.20
N ASP A 116 7.76 -12.69 -14.95
CA ASP A 116 7.76 -12.68 -16.41
C ASP A 116 7.86 -11.24 -16.95
N LEU A 117 7.16 -10.30 -16.32
CA LEU A 117 7.16 -8.91 -16.76
C LEU A 117 8.51 -8.22 -16.49
N ILE A 118 9.14 -8.45 -15.33
CA ILE A 118 10.46 -7.87 -15.02
C ILE A 118 11.59 -8.50 -15.82
N GLU A 119 11.43 -9.75 -16.30
CA GLU A 119 12.38 -10.39 -17.20
C GLU A 119 12.24 -9.87 -18.64
N SER A 120 10.99 -9.66 -19.09
CA SER A 120 10.71 -9.20 -20.46
C SER A 120 11.02 -7.71 -20.69
N LYS A 121 10.94 -6.90 -19.64
CA LYS A 121 11.14 -5.43 -19.72
C LYS A 121 12.22 -4.97 -18.76
N LYS A 122 13.19 -4.24 -19.28
CA LYS A 122 14.26 -3.61 -18.46
C LYS A 122 13.75 -2.37 -17.74
N ASN A 123 14.30 -2.09 -16.55
CA ASN A 123 14.10 -0.85 -15.79
C ASN A 123 12.68 -0.60 -15.30
N ILE A 124 11.91 -1.65 -14.96
CA ILE A 124 10.62 -1.49 -14.29
C ILE A 124 10.86 -1.13 -12.82
N ASN A 125 10.32 0.01 -12.39
CA ASN A 125 10.40 0.46 -11.01
C ASN A 125 9.17 0.11 -10.17
N LEU A 126 8.02 -0.10 -10.83
CA LEU A 126 6.75 -0.37 -10.19
C LEU A 126 5.86 -1.23 -11.08
N ILE A 127 5.28 -2.29 -10.52
CA ILE A 127 4.14 -3.00 -11.12
C ILE A 127 3.00 -2.97 -10.10
N THR A 128 1.83 -2.47 -10.51
CA THR A 128 0.65 -2.41 -9.65
C THR A 128 -0.36 -3.48 -10.04
N MET A 129 -0.92 -4.17 -9.05
CA MET A 129 -2.02 -5.10 -9.25
C MET A 129 -3.35 -4.32 -9.30
N SER A 130 -3.86 -4.09 -10.51
CA SER A 130 -5.14 -3.43 -10.68
C SER A 130 -6.28 -4.38 -10.38
N ARG A 131 -7.11 -4.01 -9.42
CA ARG A 131 -8.27 -4.81 -9.00
C ARG A 131 -9.31 -4.82 -10.12
N THR A 132 -9.63 -6.01 -10.63
CA THR A 132 -10.82 -6.22 -11.46
C THR A 132 -12.07 -6.20 -10.59
N ILE A 133 -13.24 -6.17 -11.20
CA ILE A 133 -14.55 -5.98 -10.57
C ILE A 133 -14.68 -6.81 -9.27
N ARG A 134 -15.06 -6.14 -8.18
CA ARG A 134 -15.34 -6.75 -6.89
C ARG A 134 -16.64 -7.56 -6.95
N LYS A 135 -16.70 -8.70 -6.25
CA LYS A 135 -17.93 -9.47 -5.99
C LYS A 135 -18.81 -8.81 -4.89
N GLU A 136 -18.71 -7.52 -4.70
CA GLU A 136 -19.49 -6.78 -3.70
C GLU A 136 -20.86 -6.38 -4.28
N SER A 137 -21.78 -5.94 -3.41
CA SER A 137 -23.12 -5.53 -3.87
C SER A 137 -23.03 -4.42 -4.92
N VAL A 138 -23.95 -4.42 -5.88
CA VAL A 138 -24.03 -3.39 -6.94
C VAL A 138 -24.04 -1.99 -6.34
N LEU A 139 -24.76 -1.79 -5.25
CA LEU A 139 -24.86 -0.51 -4.54
C LEU A 139 -23.49 -0.04 -4.01
N PHE A 140 -22.73 -0.94 -3.39
CA PHE A 140 -21.38 -0.63 -2.91
C PHE A 140 -20.45 -0.26 -4.08
N SER A 141 -20.54 -0.98 -5.19
CA SER A 141 -19.74 -0.70 -6.38
C SER A 141 -20.03 0.70 -6.94
N ILE A 142 -21.31 1.12 -6.98
CA ILE A 142 -21.70 2.47 -7.42
C ILE A 142 -21.11 3.53 -6.48
N PHE A 143 -21.23 3.37 -5.16
CA PHE A 143 -20.64 4.33 -4.20
C PHE A 143 -19.12 4.40 -4.31
N TYR A 144 -18.47 3.26 -4.55
CA TYR A 144 -17.02 3.22 -4.72
C TYR A 144 -16.58 3.96 -5.99
N GLU A 145 -17.22 3.71 -7.14
CA GLU A 145 -16.91 4.42 -8.39
C GLU A 145 -17.19 5.93 -8.27
N PHE A 146 -18.28 6.31 -7.61
CA PHE A 146 -18.59 7.71 -7.32
C PHE A 146 -17.52 8.36 -6.44
N HIS A 147 -17.06 7.66 -5.40
CA HIS A 147 -15.95 8.13 -4.56
C HIS A 147 -14.65 8.30 -5.37
N LEU A 148 -14.31 7.35 -6.24
CA LEU A 148 -13.13 7.45 -7.12
C LEU A 148 -13.24 8.66 -8.06
N PHE A 149 -14.43 8.88 -8.61
CA PHE A 149 -14.71 10.03 -9.49
C PHE A 149 -14.54 11.36 -8.74
N LEU A 150 -15.14 11.49 -7.55
CA LEU A 150 -14.95 12.70 -6.71
C LEU A 150 -13.48 12.92 -6.35
N THR A 151 -12.78 11.87 -5.98
CA THR A 151 -11.34 11.95 -5.69
C THR A 151 -10.55 12.39 -6.92
N PHE A 152 -10.90 11.87 -8.11
CA PHE A 152 -10.28 12.29 -9.35
C PHE A 152 -10.50 13.79 -9.64
N LEU A 153 -11.70 14.31 -9.44
CA LEU A 153 -12.01 15.73 -9.69
C LEU A 153 -11.11 16.67 -8.85
N ILE A 154 -10.77 16.28 -7.62
CA ILE A 154 -9.97 17.13 -6.73
C ILE A 154 -8.47 16.84 -6.76
N THR A 155 -8.07 15.63 -7.19
CA THR A 155 -6.65 15.24 -7.20
C THR A 155 -6.06 15.10 -8.60
N PHE A 156 -6.89 15.00 -9.63
CA PHE A 156 -6.55 14.62 -11.01
C PHE A 156 -5.83 13.27 -11.10
N ASN A 157 -6.04 12.40 -10.11
CA ASN A 157 -5.43 11.07 -10.06
C ASN A 157 -6.48 9.99 -9.79
N TYR A 158 -6.40 8.92 -10.59
CA TYR A 158 -7.28 7.78 -10.48
C TYR A 158 -6.50 6.58 -9.95
N ILE A 159 -6.73 6.21 -8.69
CA ILE A 159 -6.00 5.14 -8.00
C ILE A 159 -6.93 3.97 -7.75
N ARG A 160 -6.77 2.88 -8.53
CA ARG A 160 -7.62 1.68 -8.49
C ARG A 160 -6.81 0.43 -8.12
N PHE A 161 -5.84 0.55 -7.26
CA PHE A 161 -5.05 -0.57 -6.76
C PHE A 161 -4.80 -0.44 -5.26
N GLY A 162 -4.52 -1.59 -4.60
CA GLY A 162 -4.22 -1.64 -3.17
C GLY A 162 -2.72 -1.65 -2.89
N ASN A 163 -2.33 -2.49 -1.92
CA ASN A 163 -0.93 -2.65 -1.54
C ASN A 163 -0.18 -3.60 -2.47
N PHE A 164 -0.87 -4.59 -3.07
CA PHE A 164 -0.24 -5.60 -3.89
C PHE A 164 0.48 -4.97 -5.10
N SER A 165 1.80 -5.06 -5.08
CA SER A 165 2.66 -4.40 -6.05
C SER A 165 4.08 -4.94 -5.99
N PHE A 166 4.78 -4.87 -7.11
CA PHE A 166 6.23 -4.97 -7.17
C PHE A 166 6.85 -3.57 -7.11
N ILE A 167 7.97 -3.44 -6.41
CA ILE A 167 8.75 -2.21 -6.33
C ILE A 167 10.26 -2.52 -6.33
N SER A 168 11.04 -1.80 -7.13
CA SER A 168 12.50 -1.92 -7.15
C SER A 168 13.15 -1.24 -5.93
N LEU A 169 14.37 -1.65 -5.57
CA LEU A 169 15.15 -0.99 -4.51
C LEU A 169 15.37 0.50 -4.81
N GLU A 170 15.62 0.84 -6.08
CA GLU A 170 15.77 2.25 -6.50
C GLU A 170 14.49 3.05 -6.21
N ALA A 171 13.34 2.47 -6.52
CA ALA A 171 12.05 3.10 -6.24
C ALA A 171 11.79 3.22 -4.73
N ILE A 172 12.16 2.21 -3.92
CA ILE A 172 12.09 2.28 -2.45
C ILE A 172 12.91 3.47 -1.93
N LYS A 173 14.19 3.59 -2.32
CA LYS A 173 15.04 4.72 -1.93
C LYS A 173 14.43 6.08 -2.27
N LYS A 174 13.72 6.17 -3.39
CA LYS A 174 13.05 7.39 -3.82
C LYS A 174 11.83 7.73 -2.98
N ILE A 175 10.98 6.75 -2.67
CA ILE A 175 9.72 7.02 -1.95
C ILE A 175 9.92 7.15 -0.45
N THR A 176 10.94 6.53 0.14
CA THR A 176 11.27 6.67 1.57
C THR A 176 11.78 8.07 1.95
N GLN A 177 12.10 8.91 0.97
CA GLN A 177 12.38 10.33 1.15
C GLN A 177 11.11 11.20 1.15
N LYS A 178 9.91 10.62 0.93
CA LYS A 178 8.64 11.35 0.83
C LYS A 178 7.81 11.13 2.09
N GLU A 179 7.57 12.18 2.86
CA GLU A 179 6.77 12.14 4.10
C GLU A 179 5.35 11.57 3.85
N GLU A 180 4.82 11.76 2.64
CA GLU A 180 3.53 11.25 2.21
C GLU A 180 3.43 9.73 2.26
N LEU A 181 4.56 9.00 2.23
CA LEU A 181 4.60 7.55 2.39
C LEU A 181 3.96 7.11 3.73
N TRP A 182 4.07 7.94 4.76
CA TRP A 182 3.45 7.72 6.06
C TRP A 182 1.93 7.85 6.05
N LEU A 183 1.37 8.53 5.05
CA LEU A 183 -0.08 8.71 4.90
C LEU A 183 -0.71 7.54 4.15
N ALA A 184 -0.20 7.23 2.95
CA ALA A 184 -0.75 6.19 2.08
C ALA A 184 0.29 5.69 1.08
N TYR A 185 0.66 4.41 1.16
CA TYR A 185 1.61 3.77 0.27
C TYR A 185 1.18 3.85 -1.20
N SER A 186 -0.02 3.36 -1.52
CA SER A 186 -0.53 3.30 -2.91
C SER A 186 -0.57 4.68 -3.58
N ALA A 187 -1.01 5.70 -2.86
CA ALA A 187 -1.05 7.06 -3.37
C ALA A 187 0.36 7.62 -3.62
N THR A 188 1.30 7.35 -2.71
CA THR A 188 2.68 7.83 -2.81
C THR A 188 3.40 7.20 -3.99
N ILE A 189 3.33 5.88 -4.17
CA ILE A 189 3.94 5.22 -5.34
C ILE A 189 3.31 5.70 -6.64
N SER A 190 1.99 5.92 -6.67
CA SER A 190 1.30 6.47 -7.85
C SER A 190 1.77 7.87 -8.21
N LYS A 191 2.02 8.72 -7.21
CA LYS A 191 2.44 10.13 -7.39
C LYS A 191 3.89 10.25 -7.83
N TYR A 192 4.80 9.47 -7.25
CA TYR A 192 6.23 9.70 -7.39
C TYR A 192 6.96 8.75 -8.34
N LEU A 193 6.35 7.60 -8.68
CA LEU A 193 6.95 6.63 -9.59
C LEU A 193 6.30 6.72 -10.97
N LYS A 194 7.13 6.98 -12.01
CA LYS A 194 6.65 7.18 -13.38
C LYS A 194 6.72 5.91 -14.23
N ASN A 195 7.80 5.13 -14.11
CA ASN A 195 7.99 3.88 -14.86
C ASN A 195 7.19 2.77 -14.19
N LYS A 196 5.89 2.71 -14.51
CA LYS A 196 4.95 1.78 -13.90
C LYS A 196 4.21 0.96 -14.93
N GLU A 197 4.08 -0.32 -14.62
CA GLU A 197 3.27 -1.28 -15.35
C GLU A 197 2.05 -1.69 -14.51
N LYS A 198 1.10 -2.33 -15.15
CA LYS A 198 -0.12 -2.83 -14.50
C LYS A 198 -0.37 -4.28 -14.88
N ILE A 199 -0.70 -5.10 -13.89
CA ILE A 199 -1.22 -6.43 -14.08
C ILE A 199 -2.65 -6.45 -13.54
N LEU A 200 -3.57 -7.07 -14.28
CA LEU A 200 -4.94 -7.28 -13.79
C LEU A 200 -4.94 -8.45 -12.80
N ALA A 201 -5.40 -8.21 -11.60
CA ALA A 201 -5.49 -9.20 -10.54
C ALA A 201 -6.89 -9.20 -9.92
N PRO A 202 -7.66 -10.28 -10.10
CA PRO A 202 -8.90 -10.43 -9.36
C PRO A 202 -8.59 -10.60 -7.88
N ARG A 203 -9.42 -10.02 -7.00
CA ARG A 203 -9.30 -10.21 -5.57
C ARG A 203 -9.89 -11.56 -5.19
N LYS A 204 -9.12 -12.39 -4.48
CA LYS A 204 -9.58 -13.65 -3.90
C LYS A 204 -10.48 -13.37 -2.70
N ASN A 205 -11.17 -14.40 -2.22
CA ASN A 205 -11.83 -14.35 -0.92
C ASN A 205 -10.75 -14.40 0.17
N ARG A 206 -11.00 -13.69 1.28
CA ARG A 206 -10.17 -13.77 2.46
C ARG A 206 -10.08 -15.21 2.96
N ILE A 207 -8.89 -15.66 3.38
CA ILE A 207 -8.67 -17.04 3.82
C ILE A 207 -9.45 -17.30 5.11
N LYS A 208 -9.30 -16.42 6.12
CA LYS A 208 -9.98 -16.55 7.42
C LYS A 208 -10.44 -15.19 7.97
N GLY A 209 -11.47 -15.23 8.80
CA GLY A 209 -11.95 -14.07 9.56
C GLY A 209 -12.65 -13.01 8.71
N LYS A 210 -12.96 -11.89 9.35
CA LYS A 210 -13.57 -10.70 8.72
C LYS A 210 -12.54 -9.59 8.61
N SER A 211 -12.75 -8.66 7.68
CA SER A 211 -11.93 -7.45 7.58
C SER A 211 -11.91 -6.72 8.94
N LYS A 212 -10.70 -6.40 9.41
CA LYS A 212 -10.49 -5.65 10.65
C LYS A 212 -10.59 -4.13 10.45
N MET A 213 -10.78 -3.71 9.19
CA MET A 213 -10.90 -2.30 8.81
C MET A 213 -12.36 -1.85 8.97
N SER A 214 -12.60 -0.91 9.87
CA SER A 214 -13.92 -0.31 10.07
C SER A 214 -14.27 0.68 8.94
N TYR A 215 -15.56 1.03 8.80
CA TYR A 215 -15.98 2.08 7.86
C TYR A 215 -15.28 3.43 8.12
N LEU A 216 -15.05 3.78 9.38
CA LEU A 216 -14.32 5.00 9.74
C LEU A 216 -12.86 4.93 9.29
N ASP A 217 -12.22 3.77 9.35
CA ASP A 217 -10.85 3.60 8.88
C ASP A 217 -10.75 3.67 7.35
N LEU A 218 -11.77 3.19 6.63
CA LEU A 218 -11.87 3.39 5.17
C LEU A 218 -11.98 4.86 4.82
N ILE A 219 -12.81 5.62 5.55
CA ILE A 219 -12.94 7.08 5.36
C ILE A 219 -11.62 7.79 5.66
N LYS A 220 -10.97 7.47 6.78
CA LYS A 220 -9.64 8.01 7.12
C LYS A 220 -8.61 7.68 6.05
N HIS A 221 -8.61 6.45 5.55
CA HIS A 221 -7.71 6.03 4.48
C HIS A 221 -7.92 6.84 3.20
N SER A 222 -9.19 7.10 2.84
CA SER A 222 -9.53 7.96 1.70
C SER A 222 -8.96 9.38 1.87
N PHE A 223 -9.13 10.00 3.04
CA PHE A 223 -8.56 11.32 3.31
C PHE A 223 -7.02 11.30 3.34
N ASN A 224 -6.39 10.23 3.81
CA ASN A 224 -4.94 10.08 3.73
C ASN A 224 -4.45 10.03 2.27
N ILE A 225 -5.16 9.31 1.38
CA ILE A 225 -4.89 9.31 -0.06
C ILE A 225 -4.99 10.73 -0.62
N GLN A 226 -6.07 11.44 -0.33
CA GLN A 226 -6.27 12.82 -0.80
C GLN A 226 -5.15 13.76 -0.30
N LYS A 227 -4.73 13.62 0.95
CA LYS A 227 -3.66 14.45 1.53
C LYS A 227 -2.31 14.26 0.83
N VAL A 228 -2.02 13.08 0.29
CA VAL A 228 -0.84 12.88 -0.57
C VAL A 228 -0.84 13.83 -1.76
N TYR A 229 -2.03 14.19 -2.27
CA TYR A 229 -2.20 15.09 -3.41
C TYR A 229 -2.60 16.52 -3.01
N LEU A 230 -2.21 16.99 -1.85
CA LEU A 230 -2.63 18.30 -1.33
C LEU A 230 -2.39 19.46 -2.31
N LYS A 231 -1.25 19.47 -3.00
CA LYS A 231 -0.96 20.50 -4.04
C LYS A 231 -1.95 20.46 -5.20
N ASN A 232 -2.35 19.26 -5.63
CA ASN A 232 -3.34 19.08 -6.69
C ASN A 232 -4.72 19.57 -6.23
N ILE A 233 -5.09 19.33 -4.97
CA ILE A 233 -6.35 19.80 -4.39
C ILE A 233 -6.40 21.32 -4.41
N PHE A 234 -5.36 22.00 -3.95
CA PHE A 234 -5.29 23.46 -4.02
C PHE A 234 -5.42 23.97 -5.47
N PHE A 235 -4.71 23.34 -6.40
CA PHE A 235 -4.77 23.69 -7.81
C PHE A 235 -6.19 23.50 -8.38
N ALA A 236 -6.85 22.36 -8.10
CA ALA A 236 -8.21 22.08 -8.54
C ALA A 236 -9.21 23.14 -8.03
N TYR A 237 -9.18 23.43 -6.73
CA TYR A 237 -10.07 24.47 -6.18
C TYR A 237 -9.75 25.86 -6.73
N SER A 238 -8.50 26.22 -6.94
CA SER A 238 -8.14 27.49 -7.59
C SER A 238 -8.70 27.57 -9.00
N LEU A 239 -8.64 26.49 -9.77
CA LEU A 239 -9.21 26.42 -11.12
C LEU A 239 -10.73 26.54 -11.08
N TYR A 240 -11.41 25.84 -10.17
CA TYR A 240 -12.86 25.90 -10.03
C TYR A 240 -13.34 27.30 -9.58
N LEU A 241 -12.62 27.94 -8.66
CA LEU A 241 -12.92 29.32 -8.22
C LEU A 241 -12.71 30.32 -9.34
N PHE A 242 -11.67 30.15 -10.16
CA PHE A 242 -11.43 30.98 -11.33
C PHE A 242 -12.63 30.95 -12.29
N PHE A 243 -13.13 29.78 -12.66
CA PHE A 243 -14.30 29.66 -13.51
C PHE A 243 -15.59 30.16 -12.84
N ALA A 244 -15.78 29.88 -11.55
CA ALA A 244 -16.95 30.34 -10.81
C ALA A 244 -17.04 31.86 -10.74
N PHE A 245 -15.91 32.56 -10.72
CA PHE A 245 -15.86 34.02 -10.74
C PHE A 245 -16.56 34.63 -11.94
N PHE A 246 -16.46 33.99 -13.12
CA PHE A 246 -17.12 34.44 -14.35
C PHE A 246 -18.59 34.00 -14.45
N ILE A 247 -19.03 33.03 -13.64
CA ILE A 247 -20.41 32.50 -13.68
C ILE A 247 -21.31 33.22 -12.69
N SER A 248 -20.98 33.16 -11.37
CA SER A 248 -21.75 33.87 -10.36
C SER A 248 -21.01 33.99 -9.04
N LYS A 249 -21.26 35.10 -8.32
CA LYS A 249 -20.71 35.33 -6.96
C LYS A 249 -21.20 34.27 -5.96
N SER A 250 -22.45 33.82 -6.06
CA SER A 250 -23.01 32.81 -5.16
C SER A 250 -22.33 31.45 -5.35
N LEU A 251 -22.04 31.04 -6.59
CA LEU A 251 -21.29 29.82 -6.87
C LEU A 251 -19.86 29.90 -6.30
N MET A 252 -19.19 31.04 -6.48
CA MET A 252 -17.86 31.26 -5.94
C MET A 252 -17.84 31.14 -4.41
N LEU A 253 -18.80 31.76 -3.70
CA LEU A 253 -18.91 31.66 -2.26
C LEU A 253 -19.19 30.23 -1.79
N ALA A 254 -20.07 29.51 -2.47
CA ALA A 254 -20.35 28.10 -2.18
C ALA A 254 -19.09 27.23 -2.32
N LEU A 255 -18.29 27.41 -3.36
CA LEU A 255 -17.03 26.69 -3.55
C LEU A 255 -15.99 27.03 -2.49
N ILE A 256 -15.91 28.28 -2.03
CA ILE A 256 -15.03 28.66 -0.92
C ILE A 256 -15.45 27.91 0.35
N MET A 257 -16.74 27.87 0.67
CA MET A 257 -17.24 27.15 1.85
C MET A 257 -16.96 25.64 1.77
N ILE A 258 -17.18 25.04 0.60
CA ILE A 258 -16.87 23.61 0.36
C ILE A 258 -15.37 23.36 0.53
N PHE A 259 -14.50 24.22 -0.01
CA PHE A 259 -13.06 24.09 0.14
C PHE A 259 -12.63 24.18 1.61
N LEU A 260 -13.13 25.17 2.36
CA LEU A 260 -12.80 25.34 3.78
C LEU A 260 -13.26 24.13 4.60
N LEU A 261 -14.47 23.64 4.36
CA LEU A 261 -15.01 22.45 5.01
C LEU A 261 -14.18 21.21 4.67
N HIS A 262 -13.87 21.00 3.39
CA HIS A 262 -13.04 19.88 2.94
C HIS A 262 -11.66 19.92 3.59
N PHE A 263 -11.00 21.09 3.63
CA PHE A 263 -9.69 21.25 4.24
C PHE A 263 -9.71 21.01 5.76
N PHE A 264 -10.77 21.46 6.43
CA PHE A 264 -10.98 21.18 7.86
C PHE A 264 -11.13 19.68 8.13
N ILE A 265 -11.99 19.00 7.36
CA ILE A 265 -12.22 17.56 7.46
C ILE A 265 -10.92 16.80 7.16
N LEU A 266 -10.22 17.16 6.09
CA LEU A 266 -8.94 16.55 5.71
C LEU A 266 -7.93 16.61 6.86
N ASN A 267 -7.76 17.76 7.51
CA ASN A 267 -6.84 17.89 8.63
C ASN A 267 -7.30 17.11 9.86
N LYS A 268 -8.60 17.10 10.16
CA LYS A 268 -9.16 16.36 11.30
C LYS A 268 -8.94 14.84 11.16
N PHE A 269 -9.20 14.26 10.00
CA PHE A 269 -9.09 12.81 9.79
C PHE A 269 -7.68 12.32 9.52
N THR A 270 -6.76 13.20 9.10
CA THR A 270 -5.37 12.83 8.82
C THR A 270 -4.40 13.21 9.93
N SER A 271 -4.87 13.83 11.01
CA SER A 271 -4.08 14.08 12.21
C SER A 271 -3.81 12.75 12.92
N GLY A 272 -2.68 12.13 12.58
CA GLY A 272 -2.21 10.91 13.23
C GLY A 272 -1.49 11.18 14.55
N ASN A 273 -1.02 10.13 15.21
CA ASN A 273 -0.19 10.23 16.40
C ASN A 273 1.03 11.13 16.12
N LYS A 274 1.10 12.29 16.76
CA LYS A 274 2.16 13.31 16.54
C LYS A 274 3.56 12.79 16.87
N ASN A 275 3.67 11.70 17.64
CA ASN A 275 4.93 11.11 18.09
C ASN A 275 5.56 10.14 17.10
N LEU A 276 4.82 9.67 16.06
CA LEU A 276 5.33 8.76 15.04
C LEU A 276 5.17 9.39 13.65
N SER A 277 6.25 9.39 12.91
CA SER A 277 6.36 9.88 11.55
C SER A 277 7.26 8.95 10.74
N LEU A 278 7.36 9.15 9.44
CA LEU A 278 8.29 8.38 8.60
C LEU A 278 9.75 8.55 9.05
N LYS A 279 10.12 9.69 9.63
CA LYS A 279 11.51 9.95 10.08
C LYS A 279 11.92 9.11 11.28
N ASN A 280 10.98 8.84 12.19
CA ASN A 280 11.26 8.11 13.43
C ASN A 280 10.52 6.76 13.52
N CYS A 281 9.94 6.27 12.41
CA CYS A 281 9.16 5.03 12.40
C CYS A 281 9.96 3.81 12.84
N LEU A 282 11.28 3.77 12.58
CA LEU A 282 12.14 2.68 12.98
C LEU A 282 12.29 2.54 14.50
N ASN A 283 12.08 3.63 15.26
CA ASN A 283 12.05 3.58 16.72
C ASN A 283 10.84 2.78 17.26
N ASN A 284 9.86 2.51 16.40
CA ASN A 284 8.70 1.66 16.71
C ASN A 284 9.00 0.17 16.52
N ILE A 285 10.15 -0.22 15.97
CA ILE A 285 10.56 -1.61 15.88
C ILE A 285 11.12 -2.04 17.26
N GLU A 286 10.74 -3.23 17.71
CA GLU A 286 11.34 -3.85 18.88
C GLU A 286 12.81 -4.19 18.61
N SER A 287 13.67 -3.95 19.58
CA SER A 287 15.11 -4.25 19.52
C SER A 287 15.38 -5.74 19.64
#